data_dfa67f2f005352993ecb4cc9776e83b6
#
_entry.id   dfa67f2f005352993ecb4cc9776e83b6
#
_cell.length_a   1.000
_cell.length_b   1.000
_cell.length_c   1.000
_cell.angle_alpha   90.00
_cell.angle_beta   90.00
_cell.angle_gamma   90.00
#
_symmetry.space_group_name_H-M   'P 1'
#
loop_
_entity.id
_entity.type
_entity.pdbx_description
1 polymer ?
#
loop_
_entity_poly.entity_id
_entity_poly.type
_entity_poly.pdbx_seq_one_letter_code
_entity_poly.pdbx_strand_id
1 'polypeptide(L)'
;LLALTMTVSMAVGCSSNSGSDKSSTDDKKTEATKEETKSVFTKSPTGKTNSGVVTYNVDMTQYEDGKKVRVWLPVAQDTDYQTIKDVTYDVNGAEGKITEDALGNKMLYIEWDKDTAAADRTATCSFHVDREEILRPELKEEGEPGSDLDEYLEASSTIPVDGVVKETADEITKGKDTYLDKARAIYDWIIANMNRDESVKGCGQGDVCALLDTKGGKCTDINSVFVGLCRASGIPAREMFGVRIN
;
A
#
# COMPACT_ATOMS: atom_id res chain seq x y z
N LEU A 1 24.58 -4.69 2.44
CA LEU A 1 24.10 -3.43 3.05
C LEU A 1 23.53 -2.56 1.93
N LEU A 2 22.22 -2.55 1.76
CA LEU A 2 21.57 -1.71 0.76
C LEU A 2 21.08 -0.45 1.48
N ALA A 3 21.71 0.69 1.23
CA ALA A 3 21.23 1.99 1.67
C ALA A 3 20.19 2.49 0.66
N LEU A 4 18.95 2.60 1.06
CA LEU A 4 17.88 3.18 0.26
C LEU A 4 17.60 4.60 0.74
N THR A 5 18.05 5.59 -0.01
CA THR A 5 17.69 7.00 0.21
C THR A 5 16.33 7.26 -0.42
N MET A 6 15.29 7.42 0.39
CA MET A 6 13.98 7.88 -0.06
C MET A 6 13.87 9.39 0.06
N THR A 7 13.72 10.08 -1.07
CA THR A 7 13.30 11.49 -1.09
C THR A 7 11.77 11.54 -1.12
N VAL A 8 11.16 12.04 -0.06
CA VAL A 8 9.71 12.24 0.03
C VAL A 8 9.37 13.68 -0.34
N SER A 9 8.60 13.88 -1.41
CA SER A 9 8.01 15.17 -1.76
C SER A 9 6.60 15.26 -1.17
N MET A 10 6.35 16.28 -0.34
CA MET A 10 5.02 16.54 0.25
C MET A 10 4.19 17.43 -0.67
N ALA A 11 2.94 17.01 -0.94
CA ALA A 11 1.89 17.87 -1.45
C ALA A 11 1.06 18.41 -0.27
N VAL A 12 0.86 19.74 -0.25
CA VAL A 12 0.06 20.46 0.75
C VAL A 12 -1.40 20.42 0.32
N GLY A 13 -2.25 19.75 1.08
CA GLY A 13 -3.70 19.78 0.90
C GLY A 13 -4.35 20.78 1.85
N CYS A 14 -5.18 21.68 1.31
CA CYS A 14 -5.96 22.65 2.07
C CYS A 14 -7.16 22.00 2.77
N SER A 15 -7.34 22.38 4.05
CA SER A 15 -8.48 22.06 4.91
C SER A 15 -9.69 22.93 4.56
N SER A 16 -10.89 22.34 4.57
CA SER A 16 -12.13 23.07 4.80
C SER A 16 -12.98 22.36 5.85
N ASN A 17 -13.37 23.14 6.85
CA ASN A 17 -14.01 22.83 8.12
C ASN A 17 -15.55 22.97 8.00
N SER A 18 -16.31 22.03 8.59
CA SER A 18 -17.65 22.26 9.22
C SER A 18 -18.08 20.92 9.82
N GLY A 19 -18.35 20.73 11.08
CA GLY A 19 -19.15 21.39 12.04
C GLY A 19 -20.32 20.49 12.50
N SER A 20 -20.29 19.93 13.76
CA SER A 20 -21.38 19.49 14.65
C SER A 20 -22.33 18.35 14.16
N ASP A 21 -22.70 17.33 14.92
CA ASP A 21 -23.26 17.33 16.27
C ASP A 21 -23.32 15.92 16.89
N LYS A 22 -23.46 15.91 18.21
CA LYS A 22 -23.50 14.79 19.16
C LYS A 22 -24.69 13.85 18.99
N SER A 23 -24.49 12.55 19.25
CA SER A 23 -25.39 11.80 20.14
C SER A 23 -24.72 10.51 20.65
N SER A 24 -24.77 10.35 21.96
CA SER A 24 -24.39 9.19 22.72
C SER A 24 -25.44 8.06 22.61
N THR A 25 -25.02 6.80 22.60
CA THR A 25 -25.59 5.74 23.49
C THR A 25 -24.86 4.40 23.31
N ASP A 26 -24.39 3.94 24.47
CA ASP A 26 -24.28 2.57 25.02
C ASP A 26 -23.84 1.34 24.20
N ASP A 27 -22.71 0.84 24.69
CA ASP A 27 -22.24 -0.54 24.90
C ASP A 27 -23.15 -1.71 24.45
N LYS A 28 -22.61 -2.50 23.53
CA LYS A 28 -22.62 -3.96 23.63
C LYS A 28 -21.40 -4.55 22.95
N LYS A 29 -20.42 -4.95 23.79
CA LYS A 29 -19.28 -5.75 23.43
C LYS A 29 -19.79 -7.14 22.99
N THR A 30 -19.82 -7.36 21.69
CA THR A 30 -19.95 -8.70 21.13
C THR A 30 -18.57 -9.11 20.65
N GLU A 31 -17.97 -10.07 21.35
CA GLU A 31 -16.77 -10.75 20.88
C GLU A 31 -17.13 -11.47 19.58
N ALA A 32 -16.73 -10.88 18.45
CA ALA A 32 -16.75 -11.57 17.18
C ALA A 32 -15.58 -12.56 17.17
N THR A 33 -15.89 -13.83 17.23
CA THR A 33 -14.98 -14.93 16.91
C THR A 33 -14.45 -14.68 15.50
N LYS A 34 -13.14 -14.44 15.39
CA LYS A 34 -12.47 -14.40 14.08
C LYS A 34 -12.61 -15.80 13.47
N GLU A 35 -13.55 -15.99 12.56
CA GLU A 35 -13.47 -17.09 11.61
C GLU A 35 -12.24 -16.85 10.73
N GLU A 36 -11.31 -17.80 10.76
CA GLU A 36 -10.16 -17.80 9.85
C GLU A 36 -10.69 -17.84 8.41
N THR A 37 -10.53 -16.74 7.69
CA THR A 37 -10.84 -16.69 6.26
C THR A 37 -9.95 -17.70 5.55
N LYS A 38 -10.52 -18.80 5.09
CA LYS A 38 -9.80 -19.78 4.29
C LYS A 38 -9.38 -19.13 2.98
N SER A 39 -8.08 -18.98 2.79
CA SER A 39 -7.50 -18.53 1.53
C SER A 39 -8.02 -19.41 0.39
N VAL A 40 -8.70 -18.80 -0.57
CA VAL A 40 -9.25 -19.43 -1.78
C VAL A 40 -8.15 -20.06 -2.66
N PHE A 41 -6.87 -19.75 -2.39
CA PHE A 41 -5.76 -20.23 -3.19
C PHE A 41 -4.94 -21.28 -2.44
N THR A 42 -4.70 -22.41 -3.11
CA THR A 42 -3.75 -23.42 -2.61
C THR A 42 -2.35 -22.82 -2.58
N LYS A 43 -1.79 -22.65 -1.39
CA LYS A 43 -0.40 -22.23 -1.19
C LYS A 43 0.47 -23.48 -1.18
N SER A 44 1.51 -23.49 -1.98
CA SER A 44 2.52 -24.55 -1.96
C SER A 44 3.85 -23.94 -1.51
N PRO A 45 4.22 -24.06 -0.23
CA PRO A 45 5.54 -23.66 0.23
C PRO A 45 6.58 -24.53 -0.48
N THR A 46 7.65 -23.91 -0.97
CA THR A 46 8.73 -24.60 -1.68
C THR A 46 9.80 -25.15 -0.74
N GLY A 47 9.75 -24.74 0.54
CA GLY A 47 10.80 -24.97 1.52
C GLY A 47 12.02 -24.05 1.36
N LYS A 48 12.02 -23.16 0.36
CA LYS A 48 13.06 -22.15 0.22
C LYS A 48 12.73 -20.95 1.10
N THR A 49 13.71 -20.53 1.87
CA THR A 49 13.60 -19.38 2.76
C THR A 49 14.65 -18.32 2.41
N ASN A 50 14.33 -17.08 2.66
CA ASN A 50 15.28 -15.98 2.63
C ASN A 50 15.13 -15.17 3.92
N SER A 51 16.25 -14.76 4.48
CA SER A 51 16.31 -14.10 5.78
C SER A 51 17.30 -12.95 5.74
N GLY A 52 16.99 -11.85 6.40
CA GLY A 52 17.88 -10.70 6.41
C GLY A 52 17.42 -9.59 7.33
N VAL A 53 18.27 -8.58 7.49
CA VAL A 53 17.96 -7.35 8.22
C VAL A 53 17.71 -6.24 7.21
N VAL A 54 16.60 -5.56 7.36
CA VAL A 54 16.28 -4.34 6.61
C VAL A 54 16.47 -3.15 7.52
N THR A 55 17.22 -2.15 7.05
CA THR A 55 17.43 -0.89 7.77
C THR A 55 17.03 0.28 6.87
N TYR A 56 16.10 1.08 7.34
CA TYR A 56 15.78 2.38 6.74
C TYR A 56 16.65 3.45 7.41
N ASN A 57 17.31 4.27 6.60
CA ASN A 57 17.98 5.47 7.04
C ASN A 57 17.21 6.68 6.51
N VAL A 58 16.80 7.55 7.41
CA VAL A 58 16.06 8.78 7.12
C VAL A 58 17.01 9.95 7.32
N ASP A 59 17.13 10.78 6.31
CA ASP A 59 17.89 12.03 6.35
C ASP A 59 16.98 13.18 5.90
N MET A 60 16.62 14.05 6.85
CA MET A 60 15.83 15.25 6.66
C MET A 60 16.63 16.52 6.93
N THR A 61 17.96 16.42 6.94
CA THR A 61 18.89 17.53 7.23
C THR A 61 18.83 18.66 6.20
N GLN A 62 18.33 18.36 4.98
CA GLN A 62 18.17 19.34 3.89
C GLN A 62 17.01 20.30 4.09
N TYR A 63 16.11 20.08 5.05
CA TYR A 63 15.00 20.98 5.33
C TYR A 63 15.41 22.08 6.32
N GLU A 64 14.99 23.31 6.01
CA GLU A 64 15.35 24.51 6.78
C GLU A 64 14.95 24.41 8.26
N ASP A 65 15.72 25.06 9.12
CA ASP A 65 15.40 25.24 10.54
C ASP A 65 14.07 26.02 10.73
N GLY A 66 13.51 25.92 11.91
CA GLY A 66 12.29 26.63 12.29
C GLY A 66 10.99 26.02 11.73
N LYS A 67 11.05 24.84 11.11
CA LYS A 67 9.87 24.11 10.63
C LYS A 67 9.74 22.77 11.32
N LYS A 68 8.52 22.38 11.61
CA LYS A 68 8.19 21.02 12.06
C LYS A 68 8.28 20.06 10.88
N VAL A 69 8.96 18.94 11.05
CA VAL A 69 9.13 17.91 10.02
C VAL A 69 8.48 16.61 10.49
N ARG A 70 7.69 15.99 9.63
CA ARG A 70 7.00 14.72 9.91
C ARG A 70 7.33 13.69 8.87
N VAL A 71 7.55 12.47 9.30
CA VAL A 71 7.84 11.33 8.43
C VAL A 71 6.99 10.13 8.86
N TRP A 72 6.49 9.39 7.89
CA TRP A 72 5.83 8.09 8.08
C TRP A 72 6.63 7.05 7.31
N LEU A 73 7.23 6.10 8.02
CA LEU A 73 7.95 4.98 7.42
C LEU A 73 7.10 3.72 7.50
N PRO A 74 6.87 3.01 6.41
CA PRO A 74 6.20 1.72 6.44
C PRO A 74 6.99 0.73 7.31
N VAL A 75 6.30 0.06 8.23
CA VAL A 75 6.86 -1.05 9.02
C VAL A 75 6.34 -2.34 8.42
N ALA A 76 7.26 -3.25 8.08
CA ALA A 76 6.88 -4.55 7.53
C ALA A 76 6.03 -5.34 8.55
N GLN A 77 5.15 -6.19 8.03
CA GLN A 77 4.17 -6.93 8.82
C GLN A 77 4.33 -8.43 8.61
N ASP A 78 3.88 -9.20 9.60
CA ASP A 78 3.75 -10.64 9.48
C ASP A 78 2.68 -10.99 8.44
N THR A 79 2.93 -12.07 7.73
CA THR A 79 1.97 -12.70 6.82
C THR A 79 2.11 -14.21 6.95
N ASP A 80 1.28 -14.98 6.27
CA ASP A 80 1.38 -16.45 6.27
C ASP A 80 2.72 -17.00 5.75
N TYR A 81 3.55 -16.15 5.14
CA TYR A 81 4.83 -16.54 4.53
C TYR A 81 5.98 -15.59 4.88
N GLN A 82 5.75 -14.73 5.85
CA GLN A 82 6.76 -13.77 6.31
C GLN A 82 6.61 -13.52 7.80
N THR A 83 7.71 -13.55 8.53
CA THR A 83 7.78 -13.17 9.95
C THR A 83 8.73 -12.00 10.14
N ILE A 84 8.28 -11.00 10.87
CA ILE A 84 9.06 -9.79 11.21
C ILE A 84 9.42 -9.84 12.69
N LYS A 85 10.71 -9.63 12.99
CA LYS A 85 11.26 -9.68 14.35
C LYS A 85 12.14 -8.46 14.61
N ASP A 86 12.37 -8.21 15.89
CA ASP A 86 13.38 -7.24 16.37
C ASP A 86 13.22 -5.85 15.76
N VAL A 87 11.99 -5.36 15.67
CA VAL A 87 11.72 -4.01 15.16
C VAL A 87 12.27 -3.00 16.16
N THR A 88 13.26 -2.24 15.73
CA THR A 88 13.92 -1.19 16.52
C THR A 88 14.00 0.11 15.74
N TYR A 89 13.99 1.24 16.43
CA TYR A 89 14.21 2.53 15.79
C TYR A 89 14.92 3.52 16.72
N ASP A 90 15.68 4.41 16.11
CA ASP A 90 16.27 5.59 16.73
C ASP A 90 15.87 6.81 15.90
N VAL A 91 15.35 7.82 16.56
CA VAL A 91 14.77 9.01 15.91
C VAL A 91 15.48 10.30 16.29
N ASN A 92 16.70 10.18 16.82
CA ASN A 92 17.62 11.28 17.15
C ASN A 92 16.90 12.48 17.82
N GLY A 93 16.31 12.25 18.99
CA GLY A 93 15.64 13.29 19.78
C GLY A 93 14.25 13.72 19.29
N ALA A 94 13.73 13.11 18.24
CA ALA A 94 12.34 13.30 17.80
C ALA A 94 11.35 12.53 18.68
N GLU A 95 10.07 12.83 18.52
CA GLU A 95 9.01 11.93 18.94
C GLU A 95 8.84 10.83 17.88
N GLY A 96 8.90 9.56 18.29
CA GLY A 96 8.71 8.41 17.41
C GLY A 96 7.74 7.40 18.02
N LYS A 97 6.81 6.91 17.18
CA LYS A 97 5.88 5.83 17.58
C LYS A 97 5.44 5.01 16.38
N ILE A 98 5.26 3.70 16.61
CA ILE A 98 4.60 2.84 15.62
C ILE A 98 3.09 3.05 15.76
N THR A 99 2.45 3.39 14.67
CA THR A 99 0.99 3.56 14.53
C THR A 99 0.45 2.49 13.60
N GLU A 100 -0.83 2.18 13.73
CA GLU A 100 -1.56 1.24 12.87
C GLU A 100 -2.83 1.93 12.39
N ASP A 101 -3.14 1.81 11.10
CA ASP A 101 -4.38 2.32 10.53
C ASP A 101 -5.51 1.30 10.64
N ALA A 102 -6.71 1.67 10.15
CA ALA A 102 -7.89 0.81 10.22
C ALA A 102 -7.75 -0.48 9.38
N LEU A 103 -6.86 -0.50 8.40
CA LEU A 103 -6.55 -1.64 7.54
C LEU A 103 -5.41 -2.51 8.08
N GLY A 104 -4.89 -2.20 9.28
CA GLY A 104 -3.79 -2.91 9.90
C GLY A 104 -2.40 -2.52 9.38
N ASN A 105 -2.28 -1.48 8.53
CA ASN A 105 -0.98 -1.03 8.06
C ASN A 105 -0.21 -0.34 9.17
N LYS A 106 1.02 -0.79 9.40
CA LYS A 106 1.90 -0.24 10.44
C LYS A 106 2.87 0.76 9.84
N MET A 107 2.99 1.91 10.54
CA MET A 107 3.93 2.97 10.18
C MET A 107 4.67 3.47 11.40
N LEU A 108 5.97 3.70 11.28
CA LEU A 108 6.72 4.48 12.25
C LEU A 108 6.49 5.97 11.93
N TYR A 109 5.73 6.64 12.78
CA TYR A 109 5.57 8.08 12.76
C TYR A 109 6.74 8.74 13.48
N ILE A 110 7.36 9.75 12.88
CA ILE A 110 8.46 10.53 13.44
C ILE A 110 8.10 12.00 13.29
N GLU A 111 8.24 12.77 14.37
CA GLU A 111 8.04 14.22 14.36
C GLU A 111 9.22 14.93 15.01
N TRP A 112 9.94 15.74 14.25
CA TRP A 112 10.89 16.71 14.77
C TRP A 112 10.19 18.06 14.93
N ASP A 113 10.31 18.66 16.11
CA ASP A 113 9.76 19.97 16.38
C ASP A 113 10.53 21.06 15.59
N LYS A 114 9.92 22.24 15.47
CA LYS A 114 10.52 23.41 14.81
C LYS A 114 11.86 23.84 15.43
N ASP A 115 12.04 23.56 16.73
CA ASP A 115 13.24 23.93 17.48
C ASP A 115 14.36 22.88 17.36
N THR A 116 14.13 21.74 16.71
CA THR A 116 15.14 20.75 16.39
C THR A 116 16.02 21.28 15.26
N ALA A 117 17.34 21.33 15.49
CA ALA A 117 18.29 21.73 14.45
C ALA A 117 18.20 20.80 13.23
N ALA A 118 18.30 21.36 12.03
CA ALA A 118 18.23 20.56 10.79
C ALA A 118 19.26 19.43 10.78
N ALA A 119 20.46 19.67 11.29
CA ALA A 119 21.53 18.67 11.35
C ALA A 119 21.19 17.43 12.18
N ASP A 120 20.22 17.51 13.10
CA ASP A 120 19.82 16.42 13.99
C ASP A 120 18.62 15.62 13.44
N ARG A 121 18.03 16.04 12.31
CA ARG A 121 16.82 15.42 11.73
C ARG A 121 17.17 14.16 10.96
N THR A 122 17.69 13.17 11.67
CA THR A 122 17.99 11.84 11.15
C THR A 122 17.28 10.76 11.95
N ALA A 123 16.97 9.65 11.32
CA ALA A 123 16.41 8.50 12.02
C ALA A 123 16.81 7.20 11.35
N THR A 124 16.77 6.11 12.12
CA THR A 124 16.92 4.75 11.62
C THR A 124 15.77 3.89 12.08
N CYS A 125 15.33 2.96 11.25
CA CYS A 125 14.40 1.90 11.63
C CYS A 125 14.92 0.59 11.06
N SER A 126 15.04 -0.42 11.89
CA SER A 126 15.61 -1.72 11.52
C SER A 126 14.72 -2.86 12.00
N PHE A 127 14.63 -3.91 11.19
CA PHE A 127 13.92 -5.14 11.57
C PHE A 127 14.54 -6.34 10.85
N HIS A 128 14.39 -7.51 11.48
CA HIS A 128 14.73 -8.78 10.85
C HIS A 128 13.50 -9.35 10.14
N VAL A 129 13.70 -9.90 8.94
CA VAL A 129 12.65 -10.53 8.15
C VAL A 129 13.07 -11.96 7.79
N ASP A 130 12.19 -12.92 8.09
CA ASP A 130 12.24 -14.29 7.59
C ASP A 130 11.10 -14.48 6.62
N ARG A 131 11.40 -14.89 5.38
CA ARG A 131 10.42 -15.05 4.32
C ARG A 131 10.54 -16.42 3.66
N GLU A 132 9.40 -17.07 3.45
CA GLU A 132 9.29 -18.31 2.70
C GLU A 132 8.84 -18.05 1.25
N GLU A 133 9.41 -18.78 0.29
CA GLU A 133 8.94 -18.77 -1.09
C GLU A 133 7.63 -19.54 -1.20
N ILE A 134 6.61 -18.91 -1.76
CA ILE A 134 5.30 -19.51 -2.01
C ILE A 134 5.00 -19.47 -3.49
N LEU A 135 4.68 -20.63 -4.06
CA LEU A 135 4.14 -20.75 -5.40
C LEU A 135 2.60 -20.85 -5.35
N ARG A 136 1.96 -20.26 -6.33
CA ARG A 136 0.53 -20.40 -6.60
C ARG A 136 0.36 -20.95 -8.02
N PRO A 137 0.65 -22.26 -8.23
CA PRO A 137 0.74 -22.83 -9.57
C PRO A 137 -0.61 -22.93 -10.27
N GLU A 138 -1.68 -23.04 -9.50
CA GLU A 138 -3.03 -23.17 -10.03
C GLU A 138 -3.92 -22.11 -9.38
N LEU A 139 -4.21 -21.06 -10.14
CA LEU A 139 -5.22 -20.08 -9.76
C LEU A 139 -6.58 -20.63 -10.21
N LYS A 140 -7.45 -20.93 -9.25
CA LYS A 140 -8.82 -21.35 -9.49
C LYS A 140 -9.76 -20.38 -8.84
N GLU A 141 -10.87 -20.14 -9.50
CA GLU A 141 -11.98 -19.38 -8.95
C GLU A 141 -12.90 -20.35 -8.21
N GLU A 142 -13.07 -20.15 -6.92
CA GLU A 142 -13.93 -20.98 -6.08
C GLU A 142 -14.90 -20.06 -5.31
N GLY A 143 -16.09 -19.85 -5.87
CA GLY A 143 -17.15 -19.08 -5.25
C GLY A 143 -17.00 -17.57 -5.36
N GLU A 144 -17.89 -16.85 -4.68
CA GLU A 144 -17.88 -15.39 -4.60
C GLU A 144 -16.91 -14.91 -3.50
N PRO A 145 -16.29 -13.73 -3.67
CA PRO A 145 -15.51 -13.11 -2.60
C PRO A 145 -16.35 -12.93 -1.33
N GLY A 146 -15.75 -13.20 -0.18
CA GLY A 146 -16.42 -12.95 1.10
C GLY A 146 -16.63 -11.45 1.35
N SER A 147 -17.62 -11.09 2.15
CA SER A 147 -17.91 -9.69 2.52
C SER A 147 -16.80 -9.02 3.33
N ASP A 148 -15.87 -9.77 3.87
CA ASP A 148 -14.64 -9.27 4.50
C ASP A 148 -13.68 -8.62 3.48
N LEU A 149 -13.94 -8.76 2.19
CA LEU A 149 -13.19 -8.15 1.11
C LEU A 149 -13.87 -6.92 0.49
N ASP A 150 -15.05 -6.53 0.96
CA ASP A 150 -15.83 -5.41 0.40
C ASP A 150 -15.07 -4.09 0.47
N GLU A 151 -14.26 -3.85 1.51
CA GLU A 151 -13.41 -2.67 1.64
C GLU A 151 -12.41 -2.51 0.48
N TYR A 152 -12.03 -3.62 -0.15
CA TYR A 152 -11.11 -3.63 -1.29
C TYR A 152 -11.81 -3.41 -2.65
N LEU A 153 -13.12 -3.16 -2.64
CA LEU A 153 -13.91 -2.69 -3.77
C LEU A 153 -14.12 -1.17 -3.75
N GLU A 154 -13.87 -0.54 -2.60
CA GLU A 154 -14.15 0.89 -2.41
C GLU A 154 -13.20 1.79 -3.21
N ALA A 155 -13.74 2.94 -3.63
CA ALA A 155 -12.94 3.98 -4.26
C ALA A 155 -11.99 4.64 -3.23
N SER A 156 -10.87 5.16 -3.73
CA SER A 156 -10.02 6.09 -2.99
C SER A 156 -9.83 7.38 -3.78
N SER A 157 -9.18 8.37 -3.17
CA SER A 157 -8.99 9.69 -3.79
C SER A 157 -8.27 9.67 -5.14
N THR A 158 -7.38 8.71 -5.35
CA THR A 158 -6.59 8.55 -6.58
C THR A 158 -7.03 7.36 -7.41
N ILE A 159 -7.84 6.46 -6.85
CA ILE A 159 -8.32 5.24 -7.50
C ILE A 159 -9.86 5.24 -7.46
N PRO A 160 -10.54 6.02 -8.31
CA PRO A 160 -12.00 5.94 -8.45
C PRO A 160 -12.41 4.63 -9.11
N VAL A 161 -13.68 4.24 -8.93
CA VAL A 161 -14.26 3.00 -9.48
C VAL A 161 -15.40 3.27 -10.45
N ASP A 162 -15.66 4.54 -10.75
CA ASP A 162 -16.71 5.02 -11.65
C ASP A 162 -16.15 5.81 -12.84
N GLY A 163 -17.01 6.45 -13.61
CA GLY A 163 -16.64 7.28 -14.76
C GLY A 163 -15.76 6.53 -15.77
N VAL A 164 -14.69 7.18 -16.22
CA VAL A 164 -13.76 6.63 -17.23
C VAL A 164 -13.11 5.32 -16.78
N VAL A 165 -12.92 5.13 -15.48
CA VAL A 165 -12.33 3.88 -14.95
C VAL A 165 -13.32 2.73 -15.14
N LYS A 166 -14.59 2.95 -14.82
CA LYS A 166 -15.65 1.95 -15.02
C LYS A 166 -15.86 1.65 -16.48
N GLU A 167 -15.95 2.67 -17.32
CA GLU A 167 -16.13 2.52 -18.77
C GLU A 167 -14.99 1.71 -19.39
N THR A 168 -13.75 2.02 -19.02
CA THR A 168 -12.56 1.27 -19.48
C THR A 168 -12.59 -0.18 -18.98
N ALA A 169 -12.93 -0.38 -17.72
CA ALA A 169 -13.02 -1.72 -17.13
C ALA A 169 -14.08 -2.58 -17.83
N ASP A 170 -15.27 -2.01 -18.11
CA ASP A 170 -16.35 -2.70 -18.79
C ASP A 170 -15.99 -3.07 -20.24
N GLU A 171 -15.27 -2.20 -20.94
CA GLU A 171 -14.79 -2.49 -22.30
C GLU A 171 -13.79 -3.66 -22.28
N ILE A 172 -12.81 -3.63 -21.38
CA ILE A 172 -11.76 -4.65 -21.27
C ILE A 172 -12.35 -6.01 -20.87
N THR A 173 -13.29 -6.01 -19.93
CA THR A 173 -13.84 -7.25 -19.35
C THR A 173 -15.09 -7.76 -20.06
N LYS A 174 -15.47 -7.15 -21.18
CA LYS A 174 -16.64 -7.54 -21.97
C LYS A 174 -16.56 -9.02 -22.37
N GLY A 175 -17.61 -9.78 -22.01
CA GLY A 175 -17.70 -11.21 -22.30
C GLY A 175 -16.77 -12.08 -21.44
N LYS A 176 -16.28 -11.56 -20.32
CA LYS A 176 -15.55 -12.33 -19.30
C LYS A 176 -16.47 -12.58 -18.12
N ASP A 177 -16.67 -13.84 -17.79
CA ASP A 177 -17.63 -14.25 -16.77
C ASP A 177 -16.97 -14.44 -15.39
N THR A 178 -15.69 -14.88 -15.38
CA THR A 178 -14.99 -15.18 -14.14
C THR A 178 -14.08 -14.00 -13.68
N TYR A 179 -13.84 -13.89 -12.39
CA TYR A 179 -12.89 -12.91 -11.82
C TYR A 179 -11.48 -13.09 -12.38
N LEU A 180 -11.07 -14.35 -12.56
CA LEU A 180 -9.74 -14.67 -13.09
C LEU A 180 -9.60 -14.22 -14.55
N ASP A 181 -10.61 -14.47 -15.39
CA ASP A 181 -10.60 -14.03 -16.79
C ASP A 181 -10.63 -12.50 -16.91
N LYS A 182 -11.42 -11.83 -16.06
CA LYS A 182 -11.44 -10.36 -15.99
C LYS A 182 -10.06 -9.81 -15.58
N ALA A 183 -9.49 -10.33 -14.50
CA ALA A 183 -8.17 -9.91 -14.02
C ALA A 183 -7.09 -10.15 -15.09
N ARG A 184 -7.15 -11.26 -15.80
CA ARG A 184 -6.23 -11.57 -16.90
C ARG A 184 -6.41 -10.59 -18.07
N ALA A 185 -7.63 -10.28 -18.45
CA ALA A 185 -7.89 -9.31 -19.51
C ALA A 185 -7.36 -7.91 -19.17
N ILE A 186 -7.55 -7.48 -17.91
CA ILE A 186 -7.02 -6.21 -17.40
C ILE A 186 -5.48 -6.21 -17.44
N TYR A 187 -4.84 -7.28 -16.98
CA TYR A 187 -3.39 -7.44 -17.02
C TYR A 187 -2.84 -7.34 -18.45
N ASP A 188 -3.43 -8.09 -19.38
CA ASP A 188 -3.01 -8.10 -20.79
C ASP A 188 -3.22 -6.72 -21.44
N TRP A 189 -4.31 -6.02 -21.10
CA TRP A 189 -4.57 -4.66 -21.56
C TRP A 189 -3.50 -3.67 -21.05
N ILE A 190 -3.12 -3.75 -19.79
CA ILE A 190 -2.08 -2.89 -19.19
C ILE A 190 -0.75 -3.10 -19.91
N ILE A 191 -0.34 -4.36 -20.13
CA ILE A 191 0.90 -4.67 -20.86
C ILE A 191 0.88 -4.10 -22.28
N ALA A 192 -0.27 -4.13 -22.94
CA ALA A 192 -0.40 -3.66 -24.31
C ALA A 192 -0.48 -2.13 -24.43
N ASN A 193 -0.96 -1.43 -23.40
CA ASN A 193 -1.32 -0.02 -23.49
C ASN A 193 -0.50 0.90 -22.58
N MET A 194 0.15 0.39 -21.54
CA MET A 194 0.90 1.23 -20.61
C MET A 194 2.40 1.03 -20.75
N ASN A 195 3.14 2.10 -20.50
CA ASN A 195 4.60 2.09 -20.59
C ASN A 195 5.20 2.66 -19.29
N ARG A 196 6.38 2.12 -18.93
CA ARG A 196 7.18 2.70 -17.85
C ARG A 196 7.79 4.02 -18.31
N ASP A 197 7.51 5.09 -17.58
CA ASP A 197 8.07 6.43 -17.82
C ASP A 197 9.11 6.77 -16.77
N GLU A 198 10.38 6.80 -17.15
CA GLU A 198 11.49 7.09 -16.25
C GLU A 198 11.58 8.57 -15.87
N SER A 199 10.89 9.48 -16.55
CA SER A 199 10.85 10.90 -16.22
C SER A 199 10.00 11.20 -14.97
N VAL A 200 9.09 10.30 -14.59
CA VAL A 200 8.25 10.41 -13.39
C VAL A 200 9.14 10.36 -12.14
N LYS A 201 8.98 11.33 -11.26
CA LYS A 201 9.72 11.40 -9.99
C LYS A 201 9.19 10.38 -8.98
N GLY A 202 10.10 9.79 -8.21
CA GLY A 202 9.75 8.80 -7.19
C GLY A 202 9.19 7.52 -7.79
N CYS A 203 8.10 7.00 -7.22
CA CYS A 203 7.41 5.78 -7.66
C CYS A 203 6.10 6.06 -8.43
N GLY A 204 5.74 7.32 -8.65
CA GLY A 204 4.46 7.76 -9.19
C GLY A 204 3.47 8.19 -8.09
N GLN A 205 2.29 8.65 -8.50
CA GLN A 205 1.24 9.14 -7.60
C GLN A 205 -0.04 8.29 -7.62
N GLY A 206 -0.19 7.44 -8.63
CA GLY A 206 -1.33 6.53 -8.75
C GLY A 206 -2.66 7.20 -9.10
N ASP A 207 -2.65 8.36 -9.77
CA ASP A 207 -3.88 9.00 -10.27
C ASP A 207 -4.40 8.24 -11.50
N VAL A 208 -5.35 7.34 -11.28
CA VAL A 208 -5.85 6.42 -12.30
C VAL A 208 -6.50 7.14 -13.47
N CYS A 209 -7.25 8.22 -13.24
CA CYS A 209 -7.88 8.96 -14.33
C CYS A 209 -6.85 9.59 -15.27
N ALA A 210 -5.84 10.28 -14.70
CA ALA A 210 -4.76 10.87 -15.49
C ALA A 210 -3.93 9.79 -16.23
N LEU A 211 -3.73 8.64 -15.59
CA LEU A 211 -2.94 7.53 -16.16
C LEU A 211 -3.66 6.78 -17.29
N LEU A 212 -4.98 6.70 -17.25
CA LEU A 212 -5.77 6.16 -18.36
C LEU A 212 -5.71 7.04 -19.61
N ASP A 213 -5.40 8.32 -19.48
CA ASP A 213 -5.14 9.23 -20.61
C ASP A 213 -3.68 9.16 -21.07
N THR A 214 -2.74 9.36 -20.16
CA THR A 214 -1.30 9.47 -20.48
C THR A 214 -0.62 8.15 -20.85
N LYS A 215 -1.14 7.02 -20.38
CA LYS A 215 -0.63 5.65 -20.58
C LYS A 215 0.83 5.44 -20.12
N GLY A 216 1.38 6.37 -19.35
CA GLY A 216 2.76 6.31 -18.89
C GLY A 216 2.89 6.56 -17.39
N GLY A 217 3.77 5.80 -16.70
CA GLY A 217 4.00 5.95 -15.27
C GLY A 217 5.05 5.01 -14.71
N LYS A 218 5.25 5.08 -13.40
CA LYS A 218 6.11 4.14 -12.67
C LYS A 218 5.32 3.03 -12.01
N CYS A 219 5.97 2.31 -11.10
CA CYS A 219 5.39 1.12 -10.49
C CYS A 219 4.07 1.41 -9.75
N THR A 220 3.99 2.47 -8.95
CA THR A 220 2.74 2.85 -8.27
C THR A 220 1.66 3.16 -9.31
N ASP A 221 1.97 3.98 -10.31
CA ASP A 221 1.02 4.39 -11.34
C ASP A 221 0.39 3.20 -12.07
N ILE A 222 1.24 2.31 -12.58
CA ILE A 222 0.80 1.14 -13.36
C ILE A 222 -0.01 0.16 -12.47
N ASN A 223 0.42 -0.06 -11.22
CA ASN A 223 -0.32 -0.93 -10.30
C ASN A 223 -1.65 -0.31 -9.85
N SER A 224 -1.71 1.02 -9.63
CA SER A 224 -2.96 1.69 -9.29
C SER A 224 -4.01 1.57 -10.40
N VAL A 225 -3.60 1.63 -11.67
CA VAL A 225 -4.52 1.37 -12.80
C VAL A 225 -5.04 -0.07 -12.76
N PHE A 226 -4.17 -1.07 -12.49
CA PHE A 226 -4.62 -2.45 -12.34
C PHE A 226 -5.65 -2.59 -11.20
N VAL A 227 -5.36 -2.02 -10.03
CA VAL A 227 -6.26 -2.04 -8.87
C VAL A 227 -7.59 -1.36 -9.19
N GLY A 228 -7.57 -0.17 -9.79
CA GLY A 228 -8.77 0.59 -10.14
C GLY A 228 -9.68 -0.16 -11.11
N LEU A 229 -9.10 -0.71 -12.18
CA LEU A 229 -9.85 -1.50 -13.18
C LEU A 229 -10.40 -2.81 -12.58
N CYS A 230 -9.65 -3.47 -11.68
CA CYS A 230 -10.13 -4.64 -10.94
C CYS A 230 -11.33 -4.28 -10.06
N ARG A 231 -11.22 -3.25 -9.21
CA ARG A 231 -12.32 -2.79 -8.34
C ARG A 231 -13.56 -2.41 -9.14
N ALA A 232 -13.40 -1.65 -10.22
CA ALA A 232 -14.48 -1.26 -11.12
C ALA A 232 -15.15 -2.45 -11.82
N SER A 233 -14.46 -3.60 -11.93
CA SER A 233 -14.96 -4.87 -12.46
C SER A 233 -15.54 -5.80 -11.39
N GLY A 234 -15.61 -5.36 -10.13
CA GLY A 234 -16.10 -6.15 -8.99
C GLY A 234 -15.06 -7.12 -8.42
N ILE A 235 -13.78 -6.93 -8.71
CA ILE A 235 -12.70 -7.75 -8.16
C ILE A 235 -12.06 -7.01 -6.99
N PRO A 236 -12.15 -7.53 -5.74
CA PRO A 236 -11.47 -6.94 -4.60
C PRO A 236 -9.96 -6.88 -4.85
N ALA A 237 -9.39 -5.67 -4.75
CA ALA A 237 -7.98 -5.46 -5.04
C ALA A 237 -7.36 -4.39 -4.13
N ARG A 238 -6.11 -4.59 -3.72
CA ARG A 238 -5.33 -3.63 -2.97
C ARG A 238 -3.89 -3.56 -3.46
N GLU A 239 -3.26 -2.43 -3.25
CA GLU A 239 -1.84 -2.28 -3.46
C GLU A 239 -1.05 -2.91 -2.29
N MET A 240 0.07 -3.53 -2.62
CA MET A 240 1.05 -3.97 -1.63
C MET A 240 2.41 -3.38 -1.96
N PHE A 241 2.98 -2.69 -1.00
CA PHE A 241 4.33 -2.14 -1.11
C PHE A 241 5.32 -3.00 -0.32
N GLY A 242 6.56 -3.02 -0.79
CA GLY A 242 7.59 -3.80 -0.12
C GLY A 242 8.99 -3.49 -0.62
N VAL A 243 9.97 -4.04 0.07
CA VAL A 243 11.40 -4.00 -0.30
C VAL A 243 11.80 -5.36 -0.82
N ARG A 244 12.56 -5.39 -1.91
CA ARG A 244 13.13 -6.63 -2.39
C ARG A 244 14.33 -7.01 -1.53
N ILE A 245 14.33 -8.22 -1.00
CA ILE A 245 15.45 -8.85 -0.31
C ILE A 245 16.08 -9.83 -1.31
N ASN A 246 17.37 -9.65 -1.60
CA ASN A 246 18.13 -10.55 -2.49
C ASN A 246 19.08 -11.41 -1.68
#